data_99525c5285edc919394cf45ae903b841
#
_entry.id   99525c5285edc919394cf45ae903b841
#
_cell.length_a   1.000
_cell.length_b   1.000
_cell.length_c   1.000
_cell.angle_alpha   90.00
_cell.angle_beta   90.00
_cell.angle_gamma   90.00
#
_symmetry.space_group_name_H-M   'P 1'
#
loop_
_entity.id
_entity.type
_entity.pdbx_description
1 polymer ?
#
loop_
_entity_poly.entity_id
_entity_poly.type
_entity_poly.pdbx_seq_one_letter_code
_entity_poly.pdbx_strand_id
1 'polypeptide(L)'
;PLLGRIKWNQQPYYNTYCPIGTPVGCVATATSQIMRLYKYPKRGTGSHSYSSSYGTLSFNYDYNIDWDAMPESVLRQRNDEVARFCYGVAVALDMGFSPSGSGTWQQYVPAALKKYYKYPSNVQSAERSSYSYNQWIALVKRELDAGRPVQYCGGGTGGAHSFVCDGYTSNNYFHFNWGWGGM
;
A
#
# COMPACT_ATOMS: atom_id res chain seq x y z
N PRO A 1 -5.39 12.76 11.20
CA PRO A 1 -4.95 11.61 10.38
C PRO A 1 -3.45 11.68 10.04
N LEU A 2 -2.75 10.54 10.23
CA LEU A 2 -1.29 10.47 10.05
C LEU A 2 -0.86 10.67 8.59
N LEU A 3 -1.65 10.20 7.63
CA LEU A 3 -1.32 10.38 6.21
C LEU A 3 -1.44 11.83 5.74
N GLY A 4 -2.16 12.66 6.50
CA GLY A 4 -2.27 14.09 6.19
C GLY A 4 -2.82 14.34 4.79
N ARG A 5 -1.96 14.89 3.90
CA ARG A 5 -2.34 15.22 2.53
C ARG A 5 -2.09 14.10 1.52
N ILE A 6 -1.54 12.97 1.96
CA ILE A 6 -1.30 11.83 1.07
C ILE A 6 -2.66 11.24 0.67
N LYS A 7 -3.01 11.39 -0.60
CA LYS A 7 -4.32 11.01 -1.15
C LYS A 7 -4.13 10.38 -2.53
N TRP A 8 -3.49 9.21 -2.53
CA TRP A 8 -3.20 8.50 -3.75
C TRP A 8 -4.39 7.65 -4.21
N ASN A 9 -4.34 7.22 -5.45
CA ASN A 9 -5.35 6.42 -6.10
C ASN A 9 -4.70 5.24 -6.82
N GLN A 10 -5.51 4.36 -7.38
CA GLN A 10 -5.03 3.22 -8.15
C GLN A 10 -4.86 3.56 -9.64
N GLN A 11 -5.55 4.59 -10.11
CA GLN A 11 -5.57 5.09 -11.48
C GLN A 11 -6.29 6.45 -11.50
N PRO A 12 -6.16 7.27 -12.57
CA PRO A 12 -5.16 7.17 -13.62
C PRO A 12 -3.78 7.63 -13.13
N TYR A 13 -2.79 7.54 -13.97
CA TYR A 13 -1.38 7.93 -13.78
C TYR A 13 -0.59 7.05 -12.84
N TYR A 14 -1.16 6.59 -11.70
CA TYR A 14 -0.50 5.66 -10.77
C TYR A 14 -0.19 4.32 -11.45
N ASN A 15 -1.03 3.91 -12.39
CA ASN A 15 -0.93 2.63 -13.09
C ASN A 15 -0.21 2.71 -14.45
N THR A 16 0.56 3.76 -14.68
CA THR A 16 1.23 4.00 -15.97
C THR A 16 2.09 2.80 -16.41
N TYR A 17 2.76 2.13 -15.49
CA TYR A 17 3.62 0.98 -15.78
C TYR A 17 2.95 -0.37 -15.60
N CYS A 18 1.73 -0.40 -15.11
CA CYS A 18 0.94 -1.63 -15.01
C CYS A 18 0.52 -2.12 -16.39
N PRO A 19 0.15 -3.40 -16.55
CA PRO A 19 -0.45 -3.86 -17.80
C PRO A 19 -1.60 -2.94 -18.21
N ILE A 20 -1.69 -2.64 -19.51
CA ILE A 20 -2.60 -1.62 -20.05
C ILE A 20 -4.03 -1.85 -19.56
N GLY A 21 -4.65 -0.78 -19.05
CA GLY A 21 -6.05 -0.79 -18.60
C GLY A 21 -6.26 -1.43 -17.23
N THR A 22 -5.20 -1.80 -16.51
CA THR A 22 -5.33 -2.37 -15.17
C THR A 22 -4.97 -1.36 -14.09
N PRO A 23 -5.73 -1.28 -12.98
CA PRO A 23 -5.35 -0.45 -11.83
C PRO A 23 -4.16 -1.06 -11.06
N VAL A 24 -3.52 -0.25 -10.24
CA VAL A 24 -2.41 -0.69 -9.38
C VAL A 24 -2.83 -1.80 -8.39
N GLY A 25 -4.05 -1.73 -7.90
CA GLY A 25 -4.56 -2.61 -6.86
C GLY A 25 -4.54 -1.97 -5.47
N CYS A 26 -5.58 -2.25 -4.69
CA CYS A 26 -5.78 -1.59 -3.38
C CYS A 26 -4.67 -1.92 -2.38
N VAL A 27 -4.16 -3.15 -2.37
CA VAL A 27 -3.10 -3.55 -1.44
C VAL A 27 -1.83 -2.76 -1.71
N ALA A 28 -1.41 -2.66 -2.98
CA ALA A 28 -0.22 -1.91 -3.35
C ALA A 28 -0.40 -0.40 -3.10
N THR A 29 -1.58 0.16 -3.37
CA THR A 29 -1.86 1.57 -3.12
C THR A 29 -1.80 1.90 -1.63
N ALA A 30 -2.40 1.09 -0.78
CA ALA A 30 -2.35 1.28 0.67
C ALA A 30 -0.90 1.19 1.19
N THR A 31 -0.17 0.17 0.78
CA THR A 31 1.25 0.00 1.13
C THR A 31 2.07 1.21 0.68
N SER A 32 1.89 1.64 -0.56
CA SER A 32 2.65 2.76 -1.14
C SER A 32 2.42 4.08 -0.40
N GLN A 33 1.19 4.35 0.03
CA GLN A 33 0.87 5.56 0.79
C GLN A 33 1.59 5.59 2.14
N ILE A 34 1.63 4.46 2.85
CA ILE A 34 2.34 4.34 4.12
C ILE A 34 3.84 4.56 3.91
N MET A 35 4.41 3.92 2.88
CA MET A 35 5.82 4.09 2.56
C MET A 35 6.15 5.56 2.19
N ARG A 36 5.25 6.23 1.47
CA ARG A 36 5.40 7.65 1.15
C ARG A 36 5.41 8.52 2.41
N LEU A 37 4.61 8.20 3.40
CA LEU A 37 4.62 8.93 4.67
C LEU A 37 6.00 8.86 5.33
N TYR A 38 6.58 7.67 5.37
CA TYR A 38 7.90 7.47 5.99
C TYR A 38 9.05 7.96 5.11
N LYS A 39 8.85 8.11 3.81
CA LYS A 39 9.93 8.37 2.83
C LYS A 39 11.07 7.36 3.03
N TYR A 40 10.73 6.11 3.18
CA TYR A 40 11.66 5.01 3.47
C TYR A 40 11.32 3.79 2.61
N PRO A 41 12.34 3.09 2.07
CA PRO A 41 13.77 3.38 2.16
C PRO A 41 14.22 4.43 1.14
N LYS A 42 15.47 4.91 1.25
CA LYS A 42 16.07 5.75 0.20
C LYS A 42 16.40 4.96 -1.05
N ARG A 43 16.74 3.67 -0.87
CA ARG A 43 17.08 2.75 -1.96
C ARG A 43 16.60 1.35 -1.58
N GLY A 44 15.94 0.68 -2.50
CA GLY A 44 15.56 -0.72 -2.33
C GLY A 44 16.70 -1.68 -2.60
N THR A 45 16.42 -2.96 -2.59
CA THR A 45 17.42 -4.02 -2.81
C THR A 45 16.81 -5.20 -3.56
N GLY A 46 17.63 -5.82 -4.40
CA GLY A 46 17.25 -7.02 -5.14
C GLY A 46 16.29 -6.77 -6.29
N SER A 47 15.77 -7.85 -6.82
CA SER A 47 14.81 -7.84 -7.90
C SER A 47 13.82 -8.99 -7.72
N HIS A 48 12.68 -8.90 -8.40
CA HIS A 48 11.65 -9.92 -8.34
C HIS A 48 11.00 -10.10 -9.71
N SER A 49 10.64 -11.32 -10.03
CA SER A 49 9.81 -11.64 -11.19
C SER A 49 8.79 -12.70 -10.81
N TYR A 50 7.65 -12.67 -11.47
CA TYR A 50 6.60 -13.65 -11.29
C TYR A 50 5.79 -13.82 -12.57
N SER A 51 5.13 -14.96 -12.71
CA SER A 51 4.24 -15.24 -13.84
C SER A 51 2.87 -14.67 -13.58
N SER A 52 2.34 -13.89 -14.51
CA SER A 52 1.00 -13.33 -14.45
C SER A 52 0.23 -13.71 -15.72
N SER A 53 -1.06 -13.37 -15.75
CA SER A 53 -1.87 -13.51 -16.96
C SER A 53 -1.40 -12.58 -18.11
N TYR A 54 -0.54 -11.62 -17.81
CA TYR A 54 0.11 -10.72 -18.78
C TYR A 54 1.54 -11.11 -19.08
N GLY A 55 1.92 -12.35 -18.79
CA GLY A 55 3.29 -12.84 -18.96
C GLY A 55 4.12 -12.63 -17.68
N THR A 56 5.43 -12.82 -17.81
CA THR A 56 6.35 -12.60 -16.70
C THR A 56 6.53 -11.10 -16.48
N LEU A 57 6.21 -10.65 -15.26
CA LEU A 57 6.43 -9.29 -14.82
C LEU A 57 7.62 -9.26 -13.87
N SER A 58 8.41 -8.18 -13.92
CA SER A 58 9.62 -8.07 -13.11
C SER A 58 9.88 -6.62 -12.72
N PHE A 59 10.64 -6.45 -11.63
CA PHE A 59 11.03 -5.14 -11.15
C PHE A 59 12.39 -5.23 -10.44
N ASN A 60 13.23 -4.22 -10.65
CA ASN A 60 14.50 -4.07 -9.96
C ASN A 60 14.36 -3.00 -8.88
N TYR A 61 14.52 -3.39 -7.61
CA TYR A 61 14.37 -2.52 -6.45
C TYR A 61 15.64 -1.76 -6.09
N ASP A 62 16.76 -2.11 -6.73
CA ASP A 62 18.06 -1.50 -6.45
C ASP A 62 18.21 -0.17 -7.19
N TYR A 63 17.44 0.82 -6.78
CA TYR A 63 17.51 2.18 -7.30
C TYR A 63 17.17 3.19 -6.19
N ASN A 64 17.66 4.43 -6.36
CA ASN A 64 17.34 5.52 -5.44
C ASN A 64 15.91 5.99 -5.66
N ILE A 65 15.10 5.96 -4.59
CA ILE A 65 13.71 6.38 -4.62
C ILE A 65 13.66 7.89 -4.35
N ASP A 66 13.20 8.66 -5.33
CA ASP A 66 13.08 10.11 -5.20
C ASP A 66 11.73 10.47 -4.57
N TRP A 67 11.68 10.36 -3.25
CA TRP A 67 10.46 10.64 -2.50
C TRP A 67 9.96 12.08 -2.67
N ASP A 68 10.88 13.03 -2.86
CA ASP A 68 10.53 14.45 -2.98
C ASP A 68 9.90 14.77 -4.35
N ALA A 69 10.12 13.91 -5.35
CA ALA A 69 9.44 14.01 -6.64
C ALA A 69 8.02 13.42 -6.65
N MET A 70 7.59 12.84 -5.54
CA MET A 70 6.27 12.22 -5.38
C MET A 70 5.33 13.13 -4.60
N PRO A 71 4.36 13.80 -5.25
CA PRO A 71 3.41 14.65 -4.53
C PRO A 71 2.54 13.85 -3.56
N GLU A 72 2.14 14.49 -2.47
CA GLU A 72 1.21 13.91 -1.51
C GLU A 72 -0.24 13.88 -2.04
N SER A 73 -0.62 14.97 -2.70
CA SER A 73 -1.97 15.10 -3.27
C SER A 73 -2.19 14.12 -4.42
N VAL A 74 -3.47 13.92 -4.76
CA VAL A 74 -3.83 13.10 -5.91
C VAL A 74 -3.20 13.63 -7.20
N LEU A 75 -2.68 12.72 -8.02
CA LEU A 75 -2.06 13.09 -9.29
C LEU A 75 -3.11 13.62 -10.28
N ARG A 76 -2.80 14.72 -10.93
CA ARG A 76 -3.59 15.32 -11.99
C ARG A 76 -2.92 15.21 -13.36
N GLN A 77 -1.73 14.65 -13.38
CA GLN A 77 -0.93 14.41 -14.58
C GLN A 77 0.02 13.25 -14.34
N ARG A 78 0.66 12.76 -15.39
CA ARG A 78 1.65 11.70 -15.32
C ARG A 78 2.80 12.10 -14.38
N ASN A 79 3.19 11.16 -13.52
CA ASN A 79 4.36 11.27 -12.66
C ASN A 79 5.06 9.92 -12.64
N ASP A 80 6.20 9.82 -13.30
CA ASP A 80 6.90 8.54 -13.49
C ASP A 80 7.49 7.99 -12.19
N GLU A 81 7.90 8.85 -11.25
CA GLU A 81 8.42 8.38 -9.96
C GLU A 81 7.34 7.68 -9.14
N VAL A 82 6.15 8.29 -9.03
CA VAL A 82 5.02 7.66 -8.35
C VAL A 82 4.60 6.39 -9.06
N ALA A 83 4.44 6.44 -10.38
CA ALA A 83 3.96 5.30 -11.15
C ALA A 83 4.92 4.12 -11.09
N ARG A 84 6.23 4.37 -11.23
CA ARG A 84 7.26 3.34 -11.10
C ARG A 84 7.25 2.73 -9.70
N PHE A 85 7.17 3.56 -8.68
CA PHE A 85 7.14 3.10 -7.30
C PHE A 85 5.92 2.21 -7.02
N CYS A 86 4.73 2.66 -7.40
CA CYS A 86 3.49 1.88 -7.21
C CYS A 86 3.53 0.56 -7.96
N TYR A 87 4.04 0.55 -9.20
CA TYR A 87 4.20 -0.68 -9.97
C TYR A 87 5.18 -1.64 -9.28
N GLY A 88 6.31 -1.13 -8.79
CA GLY A 88 7.28 -1.94 -8.05
C GLY A 88 6.68 -2.60 -6.82
N VAL A 89 5.87 -1.86 -6.05
CA VAL A 89 5.17 -2.43 -4.89
C VAL A 89 4.18 -3.52 -5.33
N ALA A 90 3.43 -3.28 -6.40
CA ALA A 90 2.51 -4.28 -6.95
C ALA A 90 3.23 -5.56 -7.39
N VAL A 91 4.36 -5.44 -8.08
CA VAL A 91 5.18 -6.60 -8.49
C VAL A 91 5.70 -7.35 -7.26
N ALA A 92 6.16 -6.64 -6.23
CA ALA A 92 6.65 -7.25 -4.99
C ALA A 92 5.57 -8.11 -4.30
N LEU A 93 4.30 -7.83 -4.57
CA LEU A 93 3.15 -8.52 -3.99
C LEU A 93 2.54 -9.57 -4.92
N ASP A 94 3.18 -9.87 -6.04
CA ASP A 94 2.64 -10.78 -7.06
C ASP A 94 1.22 -10.39 -7.50
N MET A 95 1.03 -9.10 -7.78
CA MET A 95 -0.31 -8.57 -8.09
C MET A 95 -0.97 -9.30 -9.25
N GLY A 96 -2.18 -9.77 -9.02
CA GLY A 96 -3.06 -10.27 -10.07
C GLY A 96 -3.75 -9.10 -10.76
N PHE A 97 -3.10 -8.53 -11.78
CA PHE A 97 -3.65 -7.41 -12.52
C PHE A 97 -4.87 -7.83 -13.34
N SER A 98 -5.90 -6.99 -13.32
CA SER A 98 -7.13 -7.18 -14.10
C SER A 98 -7.81 -5.84 -14.33
N PRO A 99 -8.42 -5.62 -15.52
CA PRO A 99 -9.16 -4.38 -15.79
C PRO A 99 -10.33 -4.14 -14.83
N SER A 100 -10.93 -5.21 -14.32
CA SER A 100 -12.05 -5.13 -13.36
C SER A 100 -11.62 -4.90 -11.92
N GLY A 101 -10.32 -4.98 -11.64
CA GLY A 101 -9.75 -4.79 -10.32
C GLY A 101 -8.55 -5.70 -10.11
N SER A 102 -7.41 -5.11 -9.76
CA SER A 102 -6.18 -5.85 -9.47
C SER A 102 -6.17 -6.26 -8.00
N GLY A 103 -5.82 -7.51 -7.72
CA GLY A 103 -5.88 -8.07 -6.37
C GLY A 103 -4.67 -8.91 -5.99
N THR A 104 -4.39 -8.93 -4.71
CA THR A 104 -3.39 -9.81 -4.09
C THR A 104 -3.72 -9.95 -2.60
N TRP A 105 -2.96 -10.79 -1.91
CA TRP A 105 -3.14 -11.02 -0.48
C TRP A 105 -2.36 -9.99 0.34
N GLN A 106 -3.04 -9.31 1.27
CA GLN A 106 -2.38 -8.36 2.17
C GLN A 106 -1.31 -9.03 3.05
N GLN A 107 -1.46 -10.30 3.34
CA GLN A 107 -0.47 -11.07 4.11
C GLN A 107 0.92 -11.14 3.45
N TYR A 108 1.03 -10.83 2.15
CA TYR A 108 2.32 -10.76 1.46
C TYR A 108 3.10 -9.48 1.76
N VAL A 109 2.46 -8.46 2.31
CA VAL A 109 3.07 -7.15 2.52
C VAL A 109 4.30 -7.19 3.44
N PRO A 110 4.25 -7.83 4.63
CA PRO A 110 5.42 -7.86 5.50
C PRO A 110 6.67 -8.44 4.84
N ALA A 111 6.54 -9.57 4.16
CA ALA A 111 7.67 -10.21 3.47
C ALA A 111 8.24 -9.33 2.36
N ALA A 112 7.38 -8.70 1.56
CA ALA A 112 7.80 -7.80 0.48
C ALA A 112 8.56 -6.58 1.02
N LEU A 113 8.07 -5.97 2.09
CA LEU A 113 8.72 -4.82 2.73
C LEU A 113 10.10 -5.18 3.28
N LYS A 114 10.23 -6.34 3.90
CA LYS A 114 11.50 -6.81 4.44
C LYS A 114 12.49 -7.15 3.34
N LYS A 115 12.03 -7.82 2.29
CA LYS A 115 12.90 -8.37 1.25
C LYS A 115 13.42 -7.31 0.29
N TYR A 116 12.57 -6.37 -0.13
CA TYR A 116 12.90 -5.41 -1.18
C TYR A 116 13.07 -3.98 -0.69
N TYR A 117 12.51 -3.63 0.46
CA TYR A 117 12.45 -2.26 0.93
C TYR A 117 13.13 -2.03 2.29
N LYS A 118 13.91 -3.00 2.76
CA LYS A 118 14.75 -2.88 3.96
C LYS A 118 13.98 -2.58 5.25
N TYR A 119 12.70 -2.89 5.31
CA TYR A 119 11.91 -2.74 6.53
C TYR A 119 12.41 -3.73 7.60
N PRO A 120 12.29 -3.37 8.89
CA PRO A 120 12.81 -4.20 9.97
C PRO A 120 12.00 -5.50 10.12
N SER A 121 12.62 -6.49 10.79
CA SER A 121 12.06 -7.83 10.94
C SER A 121 10.74 -7.89 11.72
N ASN A 122 10.42 -6.84 12.50
CA ASN A 122 9.20 -6.76 13.30
C ASN A 122 7.96 -6.26 12.53
N VAL A 123 8.09 -5.97 11.24
CA VAL A 123 6.92 -5.73 10.37
C VAL A 123 6.14 -7.04 10.27
N GLN A 124 4.85 -7.01 10.61
CA GLN A 124 4.05 -8.22 10.73
C GLN A 124 2.59 -7.96 10.45
N SER A 125 1.85 -9.02 10.19
CA SER A 125 0.39 -9.01 10.07
C SER A 125 -0.25 -9.46 11.39
N ALA A 126 -1.49 -9.02 11.61
CA ALA A 126 -2.33 -9.47 12.70
C ALA A 126 -3.69 -9.89 12.15
N GLU A 127 -4.23 -10.99 12.66
CA GLU A 127 -5.53 -11.52 12.26
C GLU A 127 -6.60 -11.09 13.26
N ARG A 128 -7.68 -10.46 12.78
CA ARG A 128 -8.77 -9.98 13.63
C ARG A 128 -9.33 -11.08 14.53
N SER A 129 -9.45 -12.30 14.01
CA SER A 129 -10.02 -13.44 14.74
C SER A 129 -9.19 -13.88 15.95
N SER A 130 -7.91 -13.49 16.04
CA SER A 130 -7.03 -13.82 17.17
C SER A 130 -7.17 -12.87 18.34
N TYR A 131 -8.05 -11.87 18.26
CA TYR A 131 -8.20 -10.82 19.27
C TYR A 131 -9.66 -10.63 19.64
N SER A 132 -9.94 -10.26 20.91
CA SER A 132 -11.23 -9.74 21.30
C SER A 132 -11.43 -8.35 20.69
N TYR A 133 -12.66 -7.85 20.70
CA TYR A 133 -12.97 -6.49 20.22
C TYR A 133 -12.08 -5.44 20.91
N ASN A 134 -12.00 -5.48 22.22
CA ASN A 134 -11.21 -4.51 22.99
C ASN A 134 -9.72 -4.64 22.74
N GLN A 135 -9.20 -5.87 22.61
CA GLN A 135 -7.80 -6.11 22.29
C GLN A 135 -7.44 -5.57 20.90
N TRP A 136 -8.33 -5.77 19.92
CA TRP A 136 -8.11 -5.27 18.56
C TRP A 136 -8.07 -3.74 18.51
N ILE A 137 -9.04 -3.09 19.16
CA ILE A 137 -9.08 -1.63 19.25
C ILE A 137 -7.80 -1.11 19.93
N ALA A 138 -7.37 -1.72 21.02
CA ALA A 138 -6.16 -1.33 21.73
C ALA A 138 -4.91 -1.51 20.87
N LEU A 139 -4.82 -2.59 20.09
CA LEU A 139 -3.71 -2.85 19.18
C LEU A 139 -3.62 -1.75 18.11
N VAL A 140 -4.72 -1.44 17.45
CA VAL A 140 -4.75 -0.40 16.41
C VAL A 140 -4.39 0.97 17.00
N LYS A 141 -4.98 1.34 18.13
CA LYS A 141 -4.68 2.62 18.79
C LYS A 141 -3.22 2.75 19.18
N ARG A 142 -2.62 1.67 19.69
CA ARG A 142 -1.20 1.68 20.06
C ARG A 142 -0.31 2.00 18.86
N GLU A 143 -0.61 1.42 17.70
CA GLU A 143 0.13 1.74 16.48
C GLU A 143 -0.05 3.20 16.07
N LEU A 144 -1.29 3.68 16.07
CA LEU A 144 -1.59 5.07 15.71
C LEU A 144 -0.98 6.08 16.68
N ASP A 145 -0.99 5.79 17.98
CA ASP A 145 -0.37 6.64 19.01
C ASP A 145 1.15 6.73 18.83
N ALA A 146 1.76 5.69 18.31
CA ALA A 146 3.19 5.66 17.99
C ALA A 146 3.52 6.30 16.64
N GLY A 147 2.53 6.87 15.94
CA GLY A 147 2.72 7.50 14.63
C GLY A 147 2.81 6.50 13.47
N ARG A 148 2.35 5.29 13.67
CA ARG A 148 2.38 4.23 12.65
C ARG A 148 0.97 3.97 12.11
N PRO A 149 0.65 4.42 10.88
CA PRO A 149 -0.63 4.05 10.27
C PRO A 149 -0.70 2.54 10.03
N VAL A 150 -1.90 2.00 10.10
CA VAL A 150 -2.14 0.57 9.98
C VAL A 150 -2.75 0.26 8.62
N GLN A 151 -2.11 -0.61 7.86
CA GLN A 151 -2.74 -1.15 6.67
C GLN A 151 -3.79 -2.16 7.08
N TYR A 152 -5.02 -1.88 6.70
CA TYR A 152 -6.20 -2.62 7.13
C TYR A 152 -6.84 -3.30 5.93
N CYS A 153 -7.40 -4.48 6.15
CA CYS A 153 -8.15 -5.18 5.12
C CYS A 153 -9.49 -5.60 5.71
N GLY A 154 -10.54 -5.34 4.96
CA GLY A 154 -11.88 -5.77 5.32
C GLY A 154 -12.64 -6.29 4.12
N GLY A 155 -13.58 -7.18 4.36
CA GLY A 155 -14.42 -7.75 3.32
C GLY A 155 -15.89 -7.71 3.71
N GLY A 156 -16.75 -7.74 2.70
CA GLY A 156 -18.19 -7.75 2.84
C GLY A 156 -18.85 -8.28 1.58
N THR A 157 -20.16 -8.07 1.45
CA THR A 157 -20.94 -8.53 0.30
C THR A 157 -20.46 -7.91 -1.04
N GLY A 158 -19.82 -6.74 -0.98
CA GLY A 158 -19.26 -6.05 -2.16
C GLY A 158 -17.82 -6.43 -2.50
N GLY A 159 -17.22 -7.41 -1.80
CA GLY A 159 -15.83 -7.83 -2.00
C GLY A 159 -14.91 -7.39 -0.87
N ALA A 160 -13.60 -7.58 -1.06
CA ALA A 160 -12.58 -7.20 -0.10
C ALA A 160 -11.84 -5.93 -0.57
N HIS A 161 -11.36 -5.14 0.38
CA HIS A 161 -10.60 -3.92 0.11
C HIS A 161 -9.48 -3.76 1.13
N SER A 162 -8.33 -3.27 0.67
CA SER A 162 -7.20 -2.89 1.51
C SER A 162 -7.09 -1.37 1.54
N PHE A 163 -6.91 -0.81 2.72
CA PHE A 163 -6.93 0.63 2.95
C PHE A 163 -6.06 0.97 4.16
N VAL A 164 -5.95 2.24 4.51
CA VAL A 164 -5.12 2.69 5.62
C VAL A 164 -6.00 3.25 6.73
N CYS A 165 -5.81 2.74 7.94
CA CYS A 165 -6.32 3.35 9.16
C CYS A 165 -5.25 4.29 9.71
N ASP A 166 -5.54 5.58 9.83
CA ASP A 166 -4.51 6.58 10.13
C ASP A 166 -4.92 7.59 11.20
N GLY A 167 -5.98 7.32 11.93
CA GLY A 167 -6.40 8.18 13.02
C GLY A 167 -7.62 7.66 13.75
N TYR A 168 -7.90 8.22 14.93
CA TYR A 168 -9.11 7.91 15.69
C TYR A 168 -9.49 9.05 16.63
N THR A 169 -10.75 9.05 17.06
CA THR A 169 -11.27 9.96 18.07
C THR A 169 -11.39 9.25 19.41
N SER A 170 -11.60 10.04 20.49
CA SER A 170 -11.84 9.50 21.84
C SER A 170 -13.05 8.57 21.94
N ASN A 171 -14.00 8.70 21.01
CA ASN A 171 -15.22 7.88 20.96
C ASN A 171 -15.04 6.60 20.08
N ASN A 172 -13.81 6.23 19.75
CA ASN A 172 -13.51 5.06 18.91
C ASN A 172 -14.05 5.15 17.47
N TYR A 173 -14.18 6.35 16.93
CA TYR A 173 -14.37 6.54 15.51
C TYR A 173 -13.00 6.57 14.85
N PHE A 174 -12.78 5.68 13.88
CA PHE A 174 -11.52 5.56 13.18
C PHE A 174 -11.57 6.29 11.85
N HIS A 175 -10.48 6.91 11.47
CA HIS A 175 -10.31 7.55 10.18
C HIS A 175 -9.62 6.60 9.22
N PHE A 176 -10.15 6.49 8.01
CA PHE A 176 -9.62 5.64 6.96
C PHE A 176 -9.30 6.45 5.71
N ASN A 177 -8.18 6.09 5.08
CA ASN A 177 -7.85 6.52 3.74
C ASN A 177 -8.06 5.31 2.81
N TRP A 178 -9.03 5.43 1.93
CA TRP A 178 -9.48 4.32 1.09
C TRP A 178 -8.57 4.05 -0.12
N GLY A 179 -7.62 4.94 -0.41
CA GLY A 179 -6.78 4.82 -1.61
C GLY A 179 -7.54 5.18 -2.89
N TRP A 180 -8.51 6.08 -2.79
CA TRP A 180 -9.37 6.54 -3.88
C TRP A 180 -9.26 8.04 -4.15
N GLY A 181 -8.05 8.59 -4.04
CA GLY A 181 -7.78 9.99 -4.33
C GLY A 181 -8.35 10.97 -3.32
N GLY A 182 -8.64 10.51 -2.12
CA GLY A 182 -9.14 11.35 -1.03
C GLY A 182 -10.67 11.36 -0.86
N MET A 183 -11.34 10.44 -1.51
CA MET A 183 -12.77 10.21 -1.27
C MET A 183 -12.98 9.37 -0.02
#